data_fc8b3a36d962d022ee1093bb5c8cc9b5
#
_entry.id   fc8b3a36d962d022ee1093bb5c8cc9b5
#
_cell.length_a   1.000
_cell.length_b   1.000
_cell.length_c   1.000
_cell.angle_alpha   90.00
_cell.angle_beta   90.00
_cell.angle_gamma   90.00
#
_symmetry.space_group_name_H-M   'P 1'
#
loop_
_entity.id
_entity.type
_entity.pdbx_description
1 polymer ?
#
loop_
_entity_poly.entity_id
_entity_poly.type
_entity_poly.pdbx_seq_one_letter_code
_entity_poly.pdbx_strand_id
1 'polypeptide(L)'
;MAYCFKSNYTSDYNSGLRWHKRGIKKVSDSPGVREINMNLYDNKLYMEDINYVRSQNLPWGKLKNKSLLLSGATGMIGSFLVDVILEKNIIDGLNCTVYGLGRSEEKAKARFGKYADDPRFVFIPYDVKLPLKRNDLGTVDYVLHLASNTHPMQYSTDPIGTITTNIIGLQNMLDFAVEHHATRFAFASSNEVYGENRGDVEFFEEGYCGYINSNTLRAGYPESKRCGEALCQAYKAQKGLDIVIPRLTRTYGPTMLMSDTKAISQFIKKGIAGEDVVLKSAGNQYYSYQYVADSVAGVLTVLLCGESGEAYNIADENSDIMLRDLAAIIAKMNGKEVIFEIPDALEAAGYSTATKARLNGRKLRDLGWSSQYNIQCGIERTITILRSLQ
;
A
#
# COMPACT_ATOMS: atom_id res chain seq x y z
N MET A 1 -51.96 -17.96 -13.42
CA MET A 1 -52.56 -16.89 -14.23
C MET A 1 -51.47 -16.03 -14.80
N ALA A 2 -51.26 -16.15 -16.08
CA ALA A 2 -50.26 -15.39 -16.81
C ALA A 2 -50.87 -14.10 -17.34
N TYR A 3 -50.18 -13.00 -17.31
CA TYR A 3 -50.45 -11.87 -18.18
C TYR A 3 -49.18 -11.35 -18.81
N CYS A 4 -49.15 -11.56 -20.10
CA CYS A 4 -48.16 -11.07 -21.07
C CYS A 4 -48.71 -9.72 -21.59
N PHE A 5 -47.90 -8.66 -21.67
CA PHE A 5 -48.21 -7.52 -22.52
C PHE A 5 -46.97 -7.19 -23.39
N LYS A 6 -47.14 -7.53 -24.68
CA LYS A 6 -46.41 -6.94 -25.80
C LYS A 6 -47.08 -5.63 -26.18
N SER A 7 -46.33 -4.57 -26.44
CA SER A 7 -46.76 -3.55 -27.37
C SER A 7 -45.56 -3.04 -28.18
N ASN A 8 -45.69 -3.25 -29.46
CA ASN A 8 -44.91 -2.66 -30.54
C ASN A 8 -45.28 -1.18 -30.67
N TYR A 9 -44.29 -0.32 -30.88
CA TYR A 9 -44.49 0.93 -31.61
C TYR A 9 -43.28 1.18 -32.51
N THR A 10 -43.54 1.06 -33.79
CA THR A 10 -42.76 1.62 -34.89
C THR A 10 -43.30 3.01 -35.19
N SER A 11 -42.46 4.01 -35.30
CA SER A 11 -42.71 5.13 -36.23
C SER A 11 -41.40 5.84 -36.55
N ASP A 12 -41.15 5.90 -37.82
CA ASP A 12 -40.15 6.72 -38.50
C ASP A 12 -40.31 8.21 -38.18
N TYR A 13 -39.19 8.89 -37.94
CA TYR A 13 -39.04 10.29 -38.30
C TYR A 13 -37.64 10.56 -38.82
N ASN A 14 -37.55 10.72 -40.11
CA ASN A 14 -36.42 11.23 -40.86
C ASN A 14 -36.43 12.78 -40.73
N SER A 15 -35.45 13.36 -40.05
CA SER A 15 -35.11 14.77 -40.21
C SER A 15 -33.61 14.95 -40.02
N GLY A 16 -32.98 15.38 -41.10
CA GLY A 16 -31.54 15.53 -41.22
C GLY A 16 -30.94 16.60 -40.28
N LEU A 17 -29.97 16.18 -39.53
CA LEU A 17 -28.99 17.07 -38.95
C LEU A 17 -27.60 16.53 -39.35
N ARG A 18 -26.97 17.28 -40.26
CA ARG A 18 -25.55 17.05 -40.63
C ARG A 18 -24.67 17.35 -39.43
N TRP A 19 -24.15 16.30 -38.80
CA TRP A 19 -23.05 16.44 -37.85
C TRP A 19 -21.76 16.56 -38.64
N HIS A 20 -21.12 17.74 -38.56
CA HIS A 20 -19.76 17.90 -39.01
C HIS A 20 -18.88 16.98 -38.17
N LYS A 21 -18.26 15.97 -38.79
CA LYS A 21 -17.14 15.23 -38.26
C LYS A 21 -16.00 16.23 -38.09
N ARG A 22 -15.87 16.80 -36.88
CA ARG A 22 -14.58 17.34 -36.45
C ARG A 22 -13.64 16.16 -36.29
N GLY A 23 -12.63 16.14 -37.14
CA GLY A 23 -11.56 15.14 -37.09
C GLY A 23 -11.00 15.05 -35.68
N ILE A 24 -11.06 13.87 -35.11
CA ILE A 24 -10.26 13.50 -33.96
C ILE A 24 -8.82 13.57 -34.48
N LYS A 25 -8.11 14.68 -34.19
CA LYS A 25 -6.67 14.67 -34.27
C LYS A 25 -6.22 13.54 -33.34
N LYS A 26 -5.65 12.47 -33.92
CA LYS A 26 -4.79 11.59 -33.18
C LYS A 26 -3.80 12.49 -32.44
N VAL A 27 -3.92 12.56 -31.14
CA VAL A 27 -2.86 13.08 -30.29
C VAL A 27 -1.70 12.10 -30.51
N SER A 28 -0.72 12.54 -31.27
CA SER A 28 0.53 11.87 -31.46
C SER A 28 1.16 11.67 -30.09
N ASP A 29 1.53 10.44 -29.83
CA ASP A 29 2.57 9.98 -28.95
C ASP A 29 2.99 10.97 -27.84
N SER A 30 2.39 10.78 -26.67
CA SER A 30 3.03 11.16 -25.41
C SER A 30 4.43 10.53 -25.44
N PRO A 31 5.50 11.27 -25.11
CA PRO A 31 6.82 10.67 -25.06
C PRO A 31 6.74 9.41 -24.22
N GLY A 32 7.07 8.26 -24.82
CA GLY A 32 6.92 6.95 -24.24
C GLY A 32 7.45 6.99 -22.81
N VAL A 33 6.62 6.56 -21.87
CA VAL A 33 7.10 6.14 -20.56
C VAL A 33 8.13 5.06 -20.89
N ARG A 34 9.42 5.44 -20.91
CA ARG A 34 10.49 4.45 -20.94
C ARG A 34 10.21 3.57 -19.74
N GLU A 35 9.85 2.31 -19.99
CA GLU A 35 9.90 1.31 -18.94
C GLU A 35 11.32 1.38 -18.39
N ILE A 36 11.40 1.95 -17.19
CA ILE A 36 12.67 2.04 -16.50
C ILE A 36 13.00 0.58 -16.19
N ASN A 37 14.00 0.07 -16.86
CA ASN A 37 14.60 -1.23 -16.59
C ASN A 37 15.41 -1.08 -15.31
N MET A 38 14.68 -0.96 -14.17
CA MET A 38 15.20 -0.53 -12.89
C MET A 38 15.91 -1.70 -12.22
N ASN A 39 17.21 -1.73 -12.30
CA ASN A 39 17.98 -2.57 -11.41
C ASN A 39 18.25 -1.80 -10.10
N LEU A 40 17.20 -1.79 -9.22
CA LEU A 40 17.32 -1.23 -7.86
C LEU A 40 18.50 -1.82 -7.09
N TYR A 41 18.86 -3.07 -7.39
CA TYR A 41 19.90 -3.82 -6.70
C TYR A 41 21.33 -3.31 -6.96
N ASP A 42 21.54 -2.53 -8.03
CA ASP A 42 22.82 -1.87 -8.31
C ASP A 42 22.96 -0.53 -7.59
N ASN A 43 21.85 -0.01 -7.03
CA ASN A 43 21.87 1.24 -6.30
C ASN A 43 22.32 1.04 -4.85
N LYS A 44 23.43 1.67 -4.49
CA LYS A 44 24.05 1.54 -3.15
C LYS A 44 23.10 1.95 -2.01
N LEU A 45 22.37 3.08 -2.18
CA LEU A 45 21.45 3.56 -1.13
C LEU A 45 20.29 2.58 -0.92
N TYR A 46 19.77 1.99 -2.01
CA TYR A 46 18.73 0.97 -1.90
C TYR A 46 19.21 -0.28 -1.13
N MET A 47 20.43 -0.73 -1.45
CA MET A 47 21.01 -1.88 -0.74
C MET A 47 21.36 -1.57 0.72
N GLU A 48 21.70 -0.32 1.04
CA GLU A 48 21.84 0.15 2.43
C GLU A 48 20.50 0.05 3.18
N ASP A 49 19.38 0.44 2.55
CA ASP A 49 18.04 0.32 3.13
C ASP A 49 17.64 -1.15 3.39
N ILE A 50 17.93 -2.04 2.45
CA ILE A 50 17.73 -3.49 2.63
C ILE A 50 18.59 -4.00 3.80
N ASN A 51 19.87 -3.61 3.83
CA ASN A 51 20.80 -4.03 4.89
C ASN A 51 20.39 -3.52 6.27
N TYR A 52 19.87 -2.30 6.35
CA TYR A 52 19.33 -1.75 7.59
C TYR A 52 18.21 -2.65 8.14
N VAL A 53 17.22 -3.02 7.34
CA VAL A 53 16.11 -3.86 7.80
C VAL A 53 16.58 -5.28 8.13
N ARG A 54 17.43 -5.87 7.27
CA ARG A 54 17.99 -7.20 7.45
C ARG A 54 18.79 -7.34 8.74
N SER A 55 19.47 -6.28 9.17
CA SER A 55 20.32 -6.26 10.37
C SER A 55 19.57 -5.92 11.67
N GLN A 56 18.25 -5.64 11.60
CA GLN A 56 17.45 -5.39 12.80
C GLN A 56 17.53 -6.58 13.77
N ASN A 57 17.57 -6.28 15.06
CA ASN A 57 17.57 -7.29 16.13
C ASN A 57 16.17 -7.91 16.30
N LEU A 58 15.73 -8.64 15.29
CA LEU A 58 14.48 -9.38 15.28
C LEU A 58 14.72 -10.87 15.54
N PRO A 59 13.72 -11.59 16.04
CA PRO A 59 13.83 -13.05 16.24
C PRO A 59 13.73 -13.79 14.89
N TRP A 60 14.67 -13.55 13.97
CA TRP A 60 14.73 -14.13 12.62
C TRP A 60 14.68 -15.65 12.60
N GLY A 61 15.08 -16.30 13.71
CA GLY A 61 14.97 -17.73 13.87
C GLY A 61 13.54 -18.27 13.70
N LYS A 62 12.51 -17.45 13.94
CA LYS A 62 11.10 -17.81 13.71
C LYS A 62 10.78 -18.02 12.23
N LEU A 63 11.54 -17.39 11.32
CA LEU A 63 11.39 -17.56 9.87
C LEU A 63 12.38 -18.57 9.27
N LYS A 64 13.32 -19.08 10.06
CA LYS A 64 14.34 -20.01 9.55
C LYS A 64 13.71 -21.33 9.09
N ASN A 65 13.95 -21.69 7.83
CA ASN A 65 13.37 -22.87 7.17
C ASN A 65 11.82 -22.86 7.15
N LYS A 66 11.22 -21.67 7.13
CA LYS A 66 9.78 -21.45 7.13
C LYS A 66 9.31 -20.91 5.79
N SER A 67 8.00 -20.88 5.61
CA SER A 67 7.34 -20.29 4.45
C SER A 67 6.57 -19.05 4.82
N LEU A 68 6.64 -18.03 3.96
CA LEU A 68 5.89 -16.76 4.05
C LEU A 68 5.09 -16.57 2.77
N LEU A 69 3.77 -16.59 2.86
CA LEU A 69 2.90 -16.19 1.76
C LEU A 69 2.55 -14.71 1.90
N LEU A 70 2.82 -13.95 0.84
CA LEU A 70 2.70 -12.50 0.82
C LEU A 70 1.75 -12.05 -0.29
N SER A 71 0.55 -11.58 0.02
CA SER A 71 -0.31 -10.96 -0.97
C SER A 71 0.06 -9.50 -1.20
N GLY A 72 -0.06 -9.02 -2.45
CA GLY A 72 0.40 -7.68 -2.81
C GLY A 72 1.93 -7.57 -2.95
N ALA A 73 2.58 -8.68 -3.32
CA ALA A 73 4.04 -8.78 -3.42
C ALA A 73 4.67 -7.73 -4.36
N THR A 74 3.99 -7.35 -5.44
CA THR A 74 4.50 -6.35 -6.40
C THR A 74 4.17 -4.90 -6.01
N GLY A 75 3.53 -4.66 -4.87
CA GLY A 75 3.28 -3.33 -4.32
C GLY A 75 4.52 -2.75 -3.64
N MET A 76 4.48 -1.47 -3.28
CA MET A 76 5.62 -0.75 -2.68
C MET A 76 6.20 -1.48 -1.46
N ILE A 77 5.38 -1.75 -0.46
CA ILE A 77 5.80 -2.41 0.79
C ILE A 77 6.13 -3.88 0.53
N GLY A 78 5.27 -4.57 -0.23
CA GLY A 78 5.43 -6.00 -0.52
C GLY A 78 6.75 -6.29 -1.25
N SER A 79 7.07 -5.50 -2.28
CA SER A 79 8.29 -5.74 -3.06
C SER A 79 9.56 -5.46 -2.28
N PHE A 80 9.55 -4.42 -1.43
CA PHE A 80 10.68 -4.16 -0.54
C PHE A 80 10.86 -5.27 0.52
N LEU A 81 9.76 -5.78 1.08
CA LEU A 81 9.80 -6.89 2.04
C LEU A 81 10.32 -8.18 1.40
N VAL A 82 9.91 -8.50 0.16
CA VAL A 82 10.46 -9.64 -0.60
C VAL A 82 11.97 -9.51 -0.71
N ASP A 83 12.47 -8.34 -1.10
CA ASP A 83 13.92 -8.11 -1.21
C ASP A 83 14.63 -8.32 0.12
N VAL A 84 14.08 -7.81 1.23
CA VAL A 84 14.67 -7.98 2.57
C VAL A 84 14.80 -9.46 2.94
N ILE A 85 13.74 -10.26 2.73
CA ILE A 85 13.75 -11.70 3.08
C ILE A 85 14.71 -12.47 2.17
N LEU A 86 14.71 -12.18 0.86
CA LEU A 86 15.59 -12.89 -0.06
C LEU A 86 17.06 -12.52 0.13
N GLU A 87 17.38 -11.25 0.40
CA GLU A 87 18.74 -10.86 0.78
C GLU A 87 19.15 -11.49 2.15
N LYS A 88 18.22 -11.62 3.08
CA LYS A 88 18.45 -12.36 4.34
C LYS A 88 18.73 -13.85 4.09
N ASN A 89 18.04 -14.43 3.12
CA ASN A 89 18.32 -15.81 2.68
C ASN A 89 19.72 -15.96 2.09
N ILE A 90 20.12 -15.02 1.21
CA ILE A 90 21.39 -15.07 0.47
C ILE A 90 22.57 -14.83 1.43
N ILE A 91 22.48 -13.82 2.28
CA ILE A 91 23.61 -13.32 3.07
C ILE A 91 23.71 -14.06 4.41
N ASP A 92 22.57 -14.29 5.09
CA ASP A 92 22.53 -14.81 6.46
C ASP A 92 22.02 -16.26 6.56
N GLY A 93 21.69 -16.89 5.43
CA GLY A 93 21.24 -18.30 5.40
C GLY A 93 19.92 -18.53 6.13
N LEU A 94 18.96 -17.57 6.06
CA LEU A 94 17.66 -17.70 6.71
C LEU A 94 16.85 -18.89 6.15
N ASN A 95 16.97 -19.15 4.86
CA ASN A 95 16.27 -20.22 4.14
C ASN A 95 14.75 -20.17 4.28
N CYS A 96 14.18 -18.95 4.17
CA CYS A 96 12.73 -18.72 4.18
C CYS A 96 12.20 -18.77 2.75
N THR A 97 11.20 -19.61 2.47
CA THR A 97 10.51 -19.64 1.16
C THR A 97 9.45 -18.55 1.10
N VAL A 98 9.50 -17.70 0.09
CA VAL A 98 8.53 -16.61 -0.12
C VAL A 98 7.61 -16.94 -1.29
N TYR A 99 6.31 -17.09 -1.02
CA TYR A 99 5.25 -17.17 -2.01
C TYR A 99 4.66 -15.79 -2.24
N GLY A 100 5.05 -15.12 -3.31
CA GLY A 100 4.56 -13.78 -3.66
C GLY A 100 3.28 -13.86 -4.49
N LEU A 101 2.17 -13.30 -4.02
CA LEU A 101 0.91 -13.22 -4.75
C LEU A 101 0.73 -11.84 -5.39
N GLY A 102 0.31 -11.84 -6.66
CA GLY A 102 -0.03 -10.62 -7.39
C GLY A 102 -0.71 -10.91 -8.71
N ARG A 103 -1.37 -9.92 -9.31
CA ARG A 103 -2.20 -10.12 -10.50
C ARG A 103 -1.41 -10.23 -11.82
N SER A 104 -0.20 -9.70 -11.89
CA SER A 104 0.59 -9.63 -13.13
C SER A 104 1.93 -10.32 -12.95
N GLU A 105 2.09 -11.44 -13.65
CA GLU A 105 3.35 -12.17 -13.75
C GLU A 105 4.44 -11.34 -14.45
N GLU A 106 4.07 -10.56 -15.46
CA GLU A 106 4.99 -9.68 -16.17
C GLU A 106 5.63 -8.62 -15.23
N LYS A 107 4.78 -7.96 -14.42
CA LYS A 107 5.27 -7.01 -13.39
C LYS A 107 6.17 -7.71 -12.36
N ALA A 108 5.84 -8.93 -11.98
CA ALA A 108 6.65 -9.70 -11.06
C ALA A 108 8.02 -10.07 -11.67
N LYS A 109 8.04 -10.54 -12.91
CA LYS A 109 9.29 -10.81 -13.65
C LYS A 109 10.17 -9.56 -13.79
N ALA A 110 9.57 -8.43 -14.14
CA ALA A 110 10.29 -7.17 -14.23
C ALA A 110 10.86 -6.73 -12.87
N ARG A 111 10.09 -6.91 -11.78
CA ARG A 111 10.48 -6.46 -10.44
C ARG A 111 11.46 -7.39 -9.73
N PHE A 112 11.31 -8.70 -9.91
CA PHE A 112 12.03 -9.73 -9.16
C PHE A 112 12.98 -10.57 -10.02
N GLY A 113 13.35 -10.09 -11.21
CA GLY A 113 14.24 -10.82 -12.13
C GLY A 113 15.55 -11.27 -11.51
N LYS A 114 16.08 -10.53 -10.53
CA LYS A 114 17.26 -10.93 -9.74
C LYS A 114 17.09 -12.29 -9.06
N TYR A 115 15.87 -12.64 -8.68
CA TYR A 115 15.55 -13.87 -7.92
C TYR A 115 14.86 -14.91 -8.78
N ALA A 116 14.87 -14.79 -10.11
CA ALA A 116 14.14 -15.69 -11.02
C ALA A 116 14.54 -17.16 -10.86
N ASP A 117 15.81 -17.41 -10.54
CA ASP A 117 16.38 -18.75 -10.38
C ASP A 117 16.52 -19.17 -8.89
N ASP A 118 16.07 -18.34 -7.95
CA ASP A 118 16.13 -18.70 -6.53
C ASP A 118 14.90 -19.57 -6.16
N PRO A 119 15.09 -20.86 -5.82
CA PRO A 119 13.99 -21.76 -5.50
C PRO A 119 13.20 -21.33 -4.25
N ARG A 120 13.71 -20.38 -3.48
CA ARG A 120 13.04 -19.83 -2.29
C ARG A 120 12.11 -18.67 -2.62
N PHE A 121 12.00 -18.26 -3.90
CA PHE A 121 11.02 -17.29 -4.35
C PHE A 121 10.12 -17.89 -5.42
N VAL A 122 8.81 -17.95 -5.12
CA VAL A 122 7.80 -18.43 -6.06
C VAL A 122 6.73 -17.36 -6.21
N PHE A 123 6.60 -16.81 -7.42
CA PHE A 123 5.50 -15.91 -7.72
C PHE A 123 4.29 -16.69 -8.22
N ILE A 124 3.13 -16.38 -7.65
CA ILE A 124 1.84 -17.00 -7.98
C ILE A 124 0.89 -15.93 -8.50
N PRO A 125 0.54 -15.93 -9.80
CA PRO A 125 -0.48 -15.04 -10.36
C PRO A 125 -1.83 -15.30 -9.67
N TYR A 126 -2.38 -14.26 -9.03
CA TYR A 126 -3.58 -14.43 -8.23
C TYR A 126 -4.35 -13.12 -8.01
N ASP A 127 -5.69 -13.19 -8.10
CA ASP A 127 -6.61 -12.14 -7.66
C ASP A 127 -7.18 -12.54 -6.29
N VAL A 128 -6.91 -11.76 -5.26
CA VAL A 128 -7.35 -12.01 -3.88
C VAL A 128 -8.86 -12.13 -3.74
N LYS A 129 -9.65 -11.59 -4.66
CA LYS A 129 -11.12 -11.74 -4.67
C LYS A 129 -11.60 -13.17 -4.94
N LEU A 130 -10.72 -14.06 -5.38
CA LEU A 130 -11.02 -15.46 -5.64
C LEU A 130 -10.48 -16.34 -4.52
N PRO A 131 -11.08 -17.52 -4.22
CA PRO A 131 -10.48 -18.48 -3.29
C PRO A 131 -9.12 -18.99 -3.79
N LEU A 132 -8.11 -19.00 -2.93
CA LEU A 132 -6.77 -19.50 -3.26
C LEU A 132 -6.70 -21.02 -3.02
N LYS A 133 -6.80 -21.80 -4.10
CA LYS A 133 -6.70 -23.27 -4.04
C LYS A 133 -5.33 -23.72 -4.47
N ARG A 134 -4.42 -23.91 -3.51
CA ARG A 134 -3.03 -24.32 -3.72
C ARG A 134 -2.60 -25.41 -2.71
N ASN A 135 -3.33 -26.53 -2.75
CA ASN A 135 -3.07 -27.68 -1.88
C ASN A 135 -1.65 -28.25 -2.04
N ASP A 136 -1.02 -27.95 -3.17
CA ASP A 136 0.37 -28.31 -3.47
C ASP A 136 1.41 -27.59 -2.59
N LEU A 137 1.05 -26.47 -1.93
CA LEU A 137 1.96 -25.73 -1.06
C LEU A 137 2.14 -26.39 0.33
N GLY A 138 1.29 -27.33 0.71
CA GLY A 138 1.32 -27.94 2.04
C GLY A 138 1.08 -26.89 3.15
N THR A 139 1.85 -26.99 4.25
CA THR A 139 1.81 -25.99 5.33
C THR A 139 2.47 -24.70 4.91
N VAL A 140 1.80 -23.57 5.16
CA VAL A 140 2.34 -22.22 4.97
C VAL A 140 2.44 -21.55 6.33
N ASP A 141 3.66 -21.35 6.83
CA ASP A 141 3.88 -20.96 8.23
C ASP A 141 3.38 -19.54 8.55
N TYR A 142 3.62 -18.59 7.64
CA TYR A 142 3.21 -17.19 7.83
C TYR A 142 2.43 -16.69 6.61
N VAL A 143 1.36 -15.94 6.87
CA VAL A 143 0.60 -15.26 5.83
C VAL A 143 0.56 -13.77 6.13
N LEU A 144 1.05 -12.94 5.19
CA LEU A 144 1.01 -11.49 5.28
C LEU A 144 0.13 -10.93 4.17
N HIS A 145 -1.00 -10.33 4.55
CA HIS A 145 -1.95 -9.76 3.60
C HIS A 145 -1.76 -8.25 3.45
N LEU A 146 -1.06 -7.83 2.36
CA LEU A 146 -0.83 -6.43 1.99
C LEU A 146 -1.68 -5.98 0.79
N ALA A 147 -2.34 -6.91 0.08
CA ALA A 147 -3.10 -6.57 -1.12
C ALA A 147 -4.30 -5.67 -0.78
N SER A 148 -4.35 -4.51 -1.39
CA SER A 148 -5.42 -3.53 -1.25
C SER A 148 -5.34 -2.50 -2.37
N ASN A 149 -6.47 -1.94 -2.78
CA ASN A 149 -6.51 -0.74 -3.58
C ASN A 149 -6.27 0.47 -2.65
N THR A 150 -5.13 1.15 -2.81
CA THR A 150 -4.71 2.24 -1.91
C THR A 150 -4.58 3.60 -2.60
N HIS A 151 -5.07 3.72 -3.84
CA HIS A 151 -4.97 4.94 -4.62
C HIS A 151 -6.24 5.79 -4.50
N PRO A 152 -6.17 7.08 -4.14
CA PRO A 152 -7.34 7.95 -4.00
C PRO A 152 -8.28 7.94 -5.21
N MET A 153 -7.73 7.91 -6.43
CA MET A 153 -8.54 7.83 -7.65
C MET A 153 -9.38 6.54 -7.71
N GLN A 154 -8.90 5.42 -7.22
CA GLN A 154 -9.67 4.17 -7.23
C GLN A 154 -10.82 4.19 -6.23
N TYR A 155 -10.74 4.98 -5.15
CA TYR A 155 -11.86 5.12 -4.22
C TYR A 155 -13.08 5.77 -4.86
N SER A 156 -12.87 6.63 -5.87
CA SER A 156 -13.95 7.28 -6.62
C SER A 156 -14.30 6.56 -7.93
N THR A 157 -13.34 5.93 -8.61
CA THR A 157 -13.56 5.28 -9.92
C THR A 157 -13.94 3.81 -9.82
N ASP A 158 -13.51 3.11 -8.76
CA ASP A 158 -13.82 1.69 -8.48
C ASP A 158 -14.09 1.46 -6.98
N PRO A 159 -15.12 2.09 -6.39
CA PRO A 159 -15.43 1.95 -4.97
C PRO A 159 -15.85 0.53 -4.60
N ILE A 160 -16.62 -0.17 -5.46
CA ILE A 160 -17.03 -1.57 -5.23
C ILE A 160 -15.80 -2.47 -5.20
N GLY A 161 -14.90 -2.35 -6.20
CA GLY A 161 -13.66 -3.13 -6.24
C GLY A 161 -12.75 -2.85 -5.04
N THR A 162 -12.72 -1.64 -4.52
CA THR A 162 -11.97 -1.28 -3.31
C THR A 162 -12.50 -2.02 -2.09
N ILE A 163 -13.81 -1.99 -1.84
CA ILE A 163 -14.46 -2.66 -0.71
C ILE A 163 -14.30 -4.18 -0.83
N THR A 164 -14.63 -4.75 -2.00
CA THR A 164 -14.58 -6.21 -2.19
C THR A 164 -13.17 -6.78 -2.12
N THR A 165 -12.17 -6.06 -2.62
CA THR A 165 -10.77 -6.47 -2.46
C THR A 165 -10.37 -6.53 -0.98
N ASN A 166 -10.78 -5.56 -0.17
CA ASN A 166 -10.43 -5.50 1.24
C ASN A 166 -11.19 -6.51 2.10
N ILE A 167 -12.44 -6.83 1.79
CA ILE A 167 -13.28 -7.72 2.61
C ILE A 167 -13.20 -9.16 2.09
N ILE A 168 -13.57 -9.40 0.83
CA ILE A 168 -13.56 -10.75 0.24
C ILE A 168 -12.12 -11.25 0.09
N GLY A 169 -11.21 -10.37 -0.34
CA GLY A 169 -9.79 -10.70 -0.46
C GLY A 169 -9.17 -11.08 0.88
N LEU A 170 -9.50 -10.37 1.95
CA LEU A 170 -9.05 -10.72 3.29
C LEU A 170 -9.64 -12.05 3.74
N GLN A 171 -10.95 -12.27 3.57
CA GLN A 171 -11.59 -13.53 3.93
C GLN A 171 -10.93 -14.72 3.23
N ASN A 172 -10.71 -14.65 1.91
CA ASN A 172 -10.04 -15.72 1.17
C ASN A 172 -8.62 -16.01 1.70
N MET A 173 -7.89 -14.98 2.15
CA MET A 173 -6.55 -15.16 2.71
C MET A 173 -6.59 -15.73 4.13
N LEU A 174 -7.60 -15.39 4.93
CA LEU A 174 -7.82 -15.96 6.26
C LEU A 174 -8.23 -17.43 6.16
N ASP A 175 -9.16 -17.78 5.24
CA ASP A 175 -9.54 -19.16 4.96
C ASP A 175 -8.34 -19.98 4.54
N PHE A 176 -7.53 -19.47 3.60
CA PHE A 176 -6.28 -20.10 3.19
C PHE A 176 -5.32 -20.33 4.37
N ALA A 177 -5.15 -19.34 5.24
CA ALA A 177 -4.27 -19.47 6.40
C ALA A 177 -4.73 -20.56 7.37
N VAL A 178 -6.04 -20.71 7.58
CA VAL A 178 -6.62 -21.79 8.40
C VAL A 178 -6.41 -23.15 7.72
N GLU A 179 -6.74 -23.25 6.42
CA GLU A 179 -6.61 -24.50 5.65
C GLU A 179 -5.16 -25.02 5.58
N HIS A 180 -4.20 -24.08 5.51
CA HIS A 180 -2.76 -24.39 5.43
C HIS A 180 -2.04 -24.36 6.80
N HIS A 181 -2.78 -24.33 7.89
CA HIS A 181 -2.25 -24.41 9.26
C HIS A 181 -1.19 -23.33 9.56
N ALA A 182 -1.45 -22.09 9.11
CA ALA A 182 -0.53 -21.00 9.33
C ALA A 182 -0.27 -20.76 10.83
N THR A 183 0.98 -20.64 11.19
CA THR A 183 1.41 -20.29 12.55
C THR A 183 0.93 -18.89 12.93
N ARG A 184 0.95 -17.95 11.96
CA ARG A 184 0.50 -16.57 12.17
C ARG A 184 0.04 -15.91 10.88
N PHE A 185 -0.99 -15.11 11.01
CA PHE A 185 -1.52 -14.21 9.99
C PHE A 185 -1.26 -12.75 10.35
N ALA A 186 -0.79 -11.93 9.42
CA ALA A 186 -0.69 -10.50 9.59
C ALA A 186 -1.57 -9.76 8.58
N PHE A 187 -2.47 -8.90 9.07
CA PHE A 187 -3.35 -8.07 8.25
C PHE A 187 -2.85 -6.62 8.21
N ALA A 188 -2.34 -6.17 7.08
CA ALA A 188 -1.98 -4.78 6.89
C ALA A 188 -3.23 -3.89 6.90
N SER A 189 -3.46 -3.25 8.03
CA SER A 189 -4.47 -2.22 8.22
C SER A 189 -3.90 -0.84 7.89
N SER A 190 -4.59 0.22 8.22
CA SER A 190 -4.28 1.58 7.79
C SER A 190 -4.59 2.58 8.90
N ASN A 191 -3.87 3.71 8.91
CA ASN A 191 -4.22 4.88 9.72
C ASN A 191 -5.64 5.42 9.45
N GLU A 192 -6.26 5.06 8.34
CA GLU A 192 -7.61 5.52 8.01
C GLU A 192 -8.71 4.87 8.87
N VAL A 193 -8.42 3.77 9.58
CA VAL A 193 -9.36 3.16 10.54
C VAL A 193 -9.73 4.12 11.68
N TYR A 194 -8.88 5.10 11.96
CA TYR A 194 -9.14 6.08 13.02
C TYR A 194 -10.26 7.07 12.67
N GLY A 195 -10.53 7.32 11.38
CA GLY A 195 -11.49 8.33 10.96
C GLY A 195 -11.01 9.76 11.24
N GLU A 196 -11.97 10.65 11.55
CA GLU A 196 -11.71 12.07 11.78
C GLU A 196 -11.19 12.31 13.20
N ASN A 197 -10.12 13.11 13.30
CA ASN A 197 -9.69 13.75 14.55
C ASN A 197 -10.53 15.01 14.75
N ARG A 198 -11.35 15.00 15.80
CA ARG A 198 -12.24 16.13 16.14
C ARG A 198 -11.57 17.17 17.04
N GLY A 199 -10.26 17.06 17.26
CA GLY A 199 -9.51 17.92 18.16
C GLY A 199 -9.51 17.44 19.61
N ASP A 200 -9.98 16.23 19.86
CA ASP A 200 -10.05 15.59 21.18
C ASP A 200 -8.75 14.84 21.56
N VAL A 201 -7.93 14.52 20.58
CA VAL A 201 -6.62 13.89 20.79
C VAL A 201 -5.53 14.54 19.93
N GLU A 202 -4.30 14.53 20.41
CA GLU A 202 -3.15 15.00 19.64
C GLU A 202 -2.65 13.91 18.68
N PHE A 203 -2.60 12.66 19.15
CA PHE A 203 -2.16 11.48 18.41
C PHE A 203 -3.21 10.39 18.50
N PHE A 204 -3.34 9.61 17.45
CA PHE A 204 -4.14 8.40 17.48
C PHE A 204 -3.36 7.26 18.14
N GLU A 205 -3.85 6.78 19.27
CA GLU A 205 -3.45 5.52 19.87
C GLU A 205 -4.31 4.38 19.32
N GLU A 206 -3.87 3.13 19.47
CA GLU A 206 -4.53 1.98 18.86
C GLU A 206 -5.98 1.77 19.34
N GLY A 207 -6.33 2.26 20.52
CA GLY A 207 -7.69 2.21 21.05
C GLY A 207 -8.63 3.32 20.55
N TYR A 208 -8.13 4.33 19.82
CA TYR A 208 -8.96 5.43 19.35
C TYR A 208 -9.92 5.01 18.25
N CYS A 209 -11.17 5.48 18.32
CA CYS A 209 -12.19 5.27 17.30
C CYS A 209 -12.93 6.57 17.01
N GLY A 210 -12.48 7.29 15.97
CA GLY A 210 -13.11 8.51 15.49
C GLY A 210 -14.25 8.26 14.51
N TYR A 211 -14.87 9.33 14.07
CA TYR A 211 -16.02 9.31 13.19
C TYR A 211 -15.63 9.04 11.73
N ILE A 212 -16.42 8.20 11.08
CA ILE A 212 -16.44 8.05 9.62
C ILE A 212 -17.89 8.18 9.18
N ASN A 213 -18.19 9.09 8.23
CA ASN A 213 -19.49 9.14 7.59
C ASN A 213 -19.61 7.99 6.58
N SER A 214 -20.17 6.87 7.02
CA SER A 214 -20.31 5.65 6.21
C SER A 214 -21.20 5.83 4.97
N ASN A 215 -22.01 6.88 4.93
CA ASN A 215 -22.90 7.18 3.79
C ASN A 215 -22.23 8.08 2.73
N THR A 216 -20.95 7.83 2.46
CA THR A 216 -20.17 8.51 1.42
C THR A 216 -19.32 7.49 0.65
N LEU A 217 -19.00 7.79 -0.62
CA LEU A 217 -18.09 6.95 -1.41
C LEU A 217 -16.70 6.83 -0.75
N ARG A 218 -16.25 7.90 -0.10
CA ARG A 218 -14.93 7.95 0.54
C ARG A 218 -14.82 6.99 1.73
N ALA A 219 -15.94 6.64 2.37
CA ALA A 219 -15.97 5.73 3.51
C ALA A 219 -15.59 4.27 3.14
N GLY A 220 -15.73 3.88 1.88
CA GLY A 220 -15.54 2.49 1.45
C GLY A 220 -14.18 1.89 1.84
N TYR A 221 -13.10 2.65 1.72
CA TYR A 221 -11.78 2.17 2.11
C TYR A 221 -11.59 2.08 3.65
N PRO A 222 -11.77 3.15 4.43
CA PRO A 222 -11.58 3.06 5.88
C PRO A 222 -12.52 2.09 6.56
N GLU A 223 -13.80 2.03 6.17
CA GLU A 223 -14.76 1.10 6.75
C GLU A 223 -14.45 -0.36 6.37
N SER A 224 -13.98 -0.62 5.14
CA SER A 224 -13.54 -1.97 4.78
C SER A 224 -12.30 -2.41 5.57
N LYS A 225 -11.40 -1.49 5.95
CA LYS A 225 -10.27 -1.80 6.84
C LYS A 225 -10.73 -2.04 8.29
N ARG A 226 -11.69 -1.27 8.81
CA ARG A 226 -12.32 -1.54 10.13
C ARG A 226 -13.00 -2.91 10.15
N CYS A 227 -13.82 -3.21 9.13
CA CYS A 227 -14.44 -4.51 8.95
C CYS A 227 -13.40 -5.62 8.89
N GLY A 228 -12.26 -5.40 8.20
CA GLY A 228 -11.17 -6.34 8.13
C GLY A 228 -10.54 -6.65 9.49
N GLU A 229 -10.31 -5.64 10.33
CA GLU A 229 -9.82 -5.87 11.71
C GLU A 229 -10.83 -6.67 12.54
N ALA A 230 -12.14 -6.36 12.45
CA ALA A 230 -13.19 -7.11 13.13
C ALA A 230 -13.26 -8.57 12.63
N LEU A 231 -13.09 -8.80 11.31
CA LEU A 231 -13.04 -10.13 10.72
C LEU A 231 -11.83 -10.92 11.25
N CYS A 232 -10.67 -10.28 11.38
CA CYS A 232 -9.49 -10.87 12.01
C CYS A 232 -9.77 -11.35 13.43
N GLN A 233 -10.43 -10.54 14.26
CA GLN A 233 -10.82 -10.93 15.62
C GLN A 233 -11.79 -12.12 15.62
N ALA A 234 -12.74 -12.17 14.67
CA ALA A 234 -13.65 -13.30 14.54
C ALA A 234 -12.90 -14.60 14.19
N TYR A 235 -11.94 -14.56 13.25
CA TYR A 235 -11.13 -15.74 12.93
C TYR A 235 -10.23 -16.19 14.09
N LYS A 236 -9.64 -15.24 14.83
CA LYS A 236 -8.91 -15.55 16.05
C LYS A 236 -9.81 -16.31 17.04
N ALA A 237 -11.01 -15.79 17.28
CA ALA A 237 -11.94 -16.38 18.27
C ALA A 237 -12.51 -17.74 17.82
N GLN A 238 -12.91 -17.87 16.55
CA GLN A 238 -13.62 -19.06 16.06
C GLN A 238 -12.71 -20.15 15.50
N LYS A 239 -11.54 -19.77 14.95
CA LYS A 239 -10.61 -20.68 14.30
C LYS A 239 -9.29 -20.87 15.05
N GLY A 240 -9.06 -20.08 16.11
CA GLY A 240 -7.82 -20.12 16.86
C GLY A 240 -6.60 -19.59 16.09
N LEU A 241 -6.81 -18.86 14.99
CA LEU A 241 -5.73 -18.33 14.18
C LEU A 241 -5.00 -17.21 14.94
N ASP A 242 -3.68 -17.31 15.05
CA ASP A 242 -2.85 -16.23 15.61
C ASP A 242 -2.76 -15.08 14.60
N ILE A 243 -3.24 -13.90 14.99
CA ILE A 243 -3.37 -12.75 14.09
C ILE A 243 -2.73 -11.51 14.71
N VAL A 244 -1.99 -10.74 13.90
CA VAL A 244 -1.46 -9.43 14.27
C VAL A 244 -1.82 -8.39 13.22
N ILE A 245 -1.96 -7.13 13.62
CA ILE A 245 -2.52 -6.06 12.79
C ILE A 245 -1.57 -4.85 12.73
N PRO A 246 -0.60 -4.81 11.81
CA PRO A 246 0.18 -3.60 11.53
C PRO A 246 -0.73 -2.53 10.89
N ARG A 247 -0.91 -1.39 11.55
CA ARG A 247 -1.60 -0.19 11.04
C ARG A 247 -0.58 0.73 10.39
N LEU A 248 -0.54 0.69 9.08
CA LEU A 248 0.39 1.49 8.29
C LEU A 248 -0.07 2.94 8.19
N THR A 249 0.87 3.85 8.33
CA THR A 249 0.67 5.25 7.99
C THR A 249 0.98 5.51 6.50
N ARG A 250 1.16 6.77 6.09
CA ARG A 250 1.48 7.16 4.71
C ARG A 250 2.90 6.77 4.36
N THR A 251 3.06 5.52 3.96
CA THR A 251 4.36 4.97 3.54
C THR A 251 4.76 5.49 2.17
N TYR A 252 6.04 5.80 2.00
CA TYR A 252 6.67 6.23 0.76
C TYR A 252 8.08 5.63 0.62
N GLY A 253 8.63 5.62 -0.58
CA GLY A 253 9.98 5.09 -0.81
C GLY A 253 10.26 4.74 -2.28
N PRO A 254 11.46 4.26 -2.61
CA PRO A 254 11.92 4.04 -3.99
C PRO A 254 11.19 2.89 -4.71
N THR A 255 10.49 2.04 -4.00
CA THR A 255 9.65 0.97 -4.59
C THR A 255 8.22 1.41 -4.88
N MET A 256 7.92 2.72 -4.82
CA MET A 256 6.62 3.27 -5.18
C MET A 256 6.26 2.97 -6.64
N LEU A 257 4.98 2.73 -6.89
CA LEU A 257 4.49 2.61 -8.27
C LEU A 257 4.42 4.00 -8.92
N MET A 258 4.96 4.15 -10.12
CA MET A 258 4.87 5.43 -10.86
C MET A 258 3.43 5.81 -11.22
N SER A 259 2.50 4.86 -11.20
CA SER A 259 1.06 5.10 -11.34
C SER A 259 0.37 5.57 -10.06
N ASP A 260 1.06 5.63 -8.91
CA ASP A 260 0.48 6.08 -7.63
C ASP A 260 0.06 7.55 -7.70
N THR A 261 -1.16 7.85 -7.26
CA THR A 261 -1.78 9.19 -7.31
C THR A 261 -1.85 9.89 -5.94
N LYS A 262 -1.27 9.30 -4.89
CA LYS A 262 -1.19 9.95 -3.58
C LYS A 262 -0.37 11.25 -3.67
N ALA A 263 -0.70 12.26 -2.86
CA ALA A 263 -0.03 13.55 -2.87
C ALA A 263 1.51 13.41 -2.77
N ILE A 264 2.01 12.65 -1.79
CA ILE A 264 3.45 12.43 -1.63
C ILE A 264 4.09 11.80 -2.89
N SER A 265 3.40 10.85 -3.53
CA SER A 265 3.90 10.21 -4.75
C SER A 265 3.93 11.19 -5.92
N GLN A 266 2.94 12.10 -6.02
CA GLN A 266 2.94 13.16 -7.02
C GLN A 266 4.09 14.15 -6.78
N PHE A 267 4.32 14.56 -5.54
CA PHE A 267 5.42 15.46 -5.18
C PHE A 267 6.79 14.83 -5.48
N ILE A 268 6.98 13.56 -5.14
CA ILE A 268 8.22 12.83 -5.47
C ILE A 268 8.43 12.78 -6.99
N LYS A 269 7.39 12.50 -7.78
CA LYS A 269 7.49 12.49 -9.25
C LYS A 269 7.90 13.86 -9.80
N LYS A 270 7.32 14.95 -9.28
CA LYS A 270 7.74 16.31 -9.62
C LYS A 270 9.20 16.58 -9.22
N GLY A 271 9.56 16.14 -8.01
CA GLY A 271 10.93 16.21 -7.54
C GLY A 271 11.91 15.48 -8.44
N ILE A 272 11.59 14.26 -8.89
CA ILE A 272 12.44 13.49 -9.82
C ILE A 272 12.58 14.21 -11.16
N ALA A 273 11.47 14.75 -11.70
CA ALA A 273 11.46 15.47 -12.98
C ALA A 273 12.12 16.86 -12.92
N GLY A 274 12.46 17.37 -11.72
CA GLY A 274 12.99 18.73 -11.57
C GLY A 274 11.95 19.81 -11.91
N GLU A 275 10.68 19.57 -11.60
CA GLU A 275 9.53 20.46 -11.84
C GLU A 275 9.02 21.06 -10.52
N ASP A 276 8.24 22.13 -10.64
CA ASP A 276 7.55 22.73 -9.50
C ASP A 276 6.56 21.74 -8.89
N VAL A 277 6.39 21.82 -7.55
CA VAL A 277 5.49 20.94 -6.83
C VAL A 277 4.10 21.55 -6.77
N VAL A 278 3.12 20.89 -7.38
CA VAL A 278 1.73 21.36 -7.40
C VAL A 278 1.01 20.85 -6.16
N LEU A 279 0.45 21.76 -5.37
CA LEU A 279 -0.33 21.49 -4.17
C LEU A 279 -1.79 21.89 -4.38
N LYS A 280 -2.69 20.93 -4.38
CA LYS A 280 -4.13 21.13 -4.68
C LYS A 280 -4.98 21.42 -3.44
N SER A 281 -4.42 22.12 -2.47
CA SER A 281 -5.09 22.58 -1.25
C SER A 281 -4.20 23.59 -0.53
N ALA A 282 -4.67 24.18 0.57
CA ALA A 282 -3.83 25.02 1.45
C ALA A 282 -2.70 24.25 2.16
N GLY A 283 -2.70 22.93 2.07
CA GLY A 283 -1.65 22.07 2.63
C GLY A 283 -1.58 22.02 4.17
N ASN A 284 -2.66 22.38 4.84
CA ASN A 284 -2.73 22.43 6.31
C ASN A 284 -2.93 21.05 6.98
N GLN A 285 -3.06 20.01 6.17
CA GLN A 285 -3.19 18.65 6.65
C GLN A 285 -1.89 18.22 7.35
N TYR A 286 -2.00 17.72 8.58
CA TYR A 286 -0.87 17.30 9.42
C TYR A 286 -0.91 15.80 9.65
N TYR A 287 0.06 15.09 9.09
CA TYR A 287 0.04 13.63 9.00
C TYR A 287 1.35 13.00 9.44
N SER A 288 1.25 11.75 9.92
CA SER A 288 2.40 10.87 10.02
C SER A 288 2.73 10.28 8.64
N TYR A 289 4.02 10.25 8.31
CA TYR A 289 4.59 9.56 7.16
C TYR A 289 5.63 8.56 7.64
N GLN A 290 5.93 7.56 6.81
CA GLN A 290 6.98 6.60 7.15
C GLN A 290 7.73 6.14 5.90
N TYR A 291 9.05 6.15 5.98
CA TYR A 291 9.89 5.61 4.93
C TYR A 291 9.70 4.10 4.80
N VAL A 292 9.77 3.55 3.57
CA VAL A 292 9.44 2.14 3.32
C VAL A 292 10.32 1.15 4.10
N ALA A 293 11.60 1.47 4.30
CA ALA A 293 12.49 0.62 5.08
C ALA A 293 12.04 0.51 6.55
N ASP A 294 11.70 1.65 7.18
CA ASP A 294 11.18 1.66 8.55
C ASP A 294 9.79 1.02 8.64
N SER A 295 8.95 1.24 7.62
CA SER A 295 7.64 0.57 7.55
C SER A 295 7.77 -0.95 7.49
N VAL A 296 8.69 -1.48 6.69
CA VAL A 296 8.93 -2.93 6.57
C VAL A 296 9.58 -3.48 7.84
N ALA A 297 10.53 -2.75 8.45
CA ALA A 297 11.06 -3.11 9.77
C ALA A 297 9.93 -3.21 10.81
N GLY A 298 9.00 -2.25 10.82
CA GLY A 298 7.83 -2.26 11.71
C GLY A 298 6.88 -3.43 11.42
N VAL A 299 6.57 -3.71 10.15
CA VAL A 299 5.74 -4.88 9.76
C VAL A 299 6.37 -6.18 10.23
N LEU A 300 7.69 -6.35 10.05
CA LEU A 300 8.42 -7.54 10.51
C LEU A 300 8.45 -7.63 12.04
N THR A 301 8.60 -6.50 12.74
CA THR A 301 8.53 -6.47 14.20
C THR A 301 7.16 -6.93 14.68
N VAL A 302 6.06 -6.42 14.10
CA VAL A 302 4.69 -6.84 14.43
C VAL A 302 4.49 -8.32 14.10
N LEU A 303 4.93 -8.77 12.93
CA LEU A 303 4.81 -10.17 12.50
C LEU A 303 5.51 -11.13 13.47
N LEU A 304 6.70 -10.78 13.95
CA LEU A 304 7.56 -11.68 14.72
C LEU A 304 7.41 -11.53 16.24
N CYS A 305 7.06 -10.33 16.72
CA CYS A 305 7.03 -9.98 18.14
C CYS A 305 5.66 -9.56 18.65
N GLY A 306 4.72 -9.20 17.77
CA GLY A 306 3.39 -8.71 18.18
C GLY A 306 2.58 -9.75 18.94
N GLU A 307 1.72 -9.30 19.85
CA GLU A 307 0.77 -10.13 20.58
C GLU A 307 -0.45 -10.45 19.71
N SER A 308 -0.96 -11.66 19.84
CA SER A 308 -2.11 -12.15 19.06
C SER A 308 -3.36 -11.31 19.31
N GLY A 309 -3.98 -10.84 18.26
CA GLY A 309 -5.18 -10.00 18.27
C GLY A 309 -4.89 -8.50 18.39
N GLU A 310 -3.63 -8.10 18.58
CA GLU A 310 -3.26 -6.71 18.82
C GLU A 310 -2.93 -5.95 17.53
N ALA A 311 -3.35 -4.68 17.52
CA ALA A 311 -2.97 -3.72 16.49
C ALA A 311 -1.77 -2.88 16.94
N TYR A 312 -0.94 -2.44 15.98
CA TYR A 312 0.25 -1.64 16.21
C TYR A 312 0.39 -0.54 15.17
N ASN A 313 0.50 0.70 15.60
CA ASN A 313 0.79 1.84 14.73
C ASN A 313 2.25 1.80 14.25
N ILE A 314 2.45 1.75 12.94
CA ILE A 314 3.78 1.90 12.35
C ILE A 314 3.97 3.37 11.99
N ALA A 315 4.46 4.14 12.96
CA ALA A 315 4.68 5.58 12.83
C ALA A 315 5.76 6.06 13.80
N ASP A 316 6.45 7.12 13.39
CA ASP A 316 7.42 7.85 14.21
C ASP A 316 7.16 9.35 14.10
N GLU A 317 7.18 10.04 15.24
CA GLU A 317 6.85 11.47 15.34
C GLU A 317 7.84 12.36 14.58
N ASN A 318 9.09 11.91 14.38
CA ASN A 318 10.11 12.63 13.59
C ASN A 318 9.78 12.68 12.09
N SER A 319 8.75 11.95 11.66
CA SER A 319 8.23 11.95 10.30
C SER A 319 6.82 12.55 10.19
N ASP A 320 6.34 13.23 11.24
CA ASP A 320 5.10 14.01 11.20
C ASP A 320 5.34 15.35 10.53
N ILE A 321 4.53 15.68 9.52
CA ILE A 321 4.72 16.92 8.77
C ILE A 321 3.41 17.42 8.16
N MET A 322 3.28 18.74 8.00
CA MET A 322 2.20 19.33 7.21
C MET A 322 2.43 19.07 5.71
N LEU A 323 1.34 18.90 4.98
CA LEU A 323 1.43 18.59 3.55
C LEU A 323 2.15 19.70 2.76
N ARG A 324 1.94 20.98 3.13
CA ARG A 324 2.63 22.13 2.53
C ARG A 324 4.14 22.12 2.79
N ASP A 325 4.56 21.70 4.01
CA ASP A 325 5.96 21.69 4.40
C ASP A 325 6.68 20.52 3.71
N LEU A 326 6.00 19.38 3.54
CA LEU A 326 6.49 18.27 2.73
C LEU A 326 6.70 18.68 1.27
N ALA A 327 5.72 19.41 0.68
CA ALA A 327 5.84 19.95 -0.68
C ALA A 327 7.03 20.92 -0.77
N ALA A 328 7.21 21.80 0.23
CA ALA A 328 8.30 22.76 0.29
C ALA A 328 9.69 22.10 0.40
N ILE A 329 9.82 21.02 1.19
CA ILE A 329 11.08 20.25 1.27
C ILE A 329 11.45 19.73 -0.13
N ILE A 330 10.51 19.09 -0.83
CA ILE A 330 10.76 18.50 -2.15
C ILE A 330 11.07 19.57 -3.20
N ALA A 331 10.33 20.68 -3.22
CA ALA A 331 10.58 21.79 -4.13
C ALA A 331 11.98 22.39 -3.90
N LYS A 332 12.32 22.71 -2.65
CA LYS A 332 13.60 23.29 -2.26
C LYS A 332 14.81 22.42 -2.65
N MET A 333 14.72 21.09 -2.46
CA MET A 333 15.78 20.15 -2.87
C MET A 333 16.12 20.23 -4.37
N ASN A 334 15.21 20.74 -5.17
CA ASN A 334 15.32 20.81 -6.61
C ASN A 334 15.45 22.26 -7.13
N GLY A 335 15.56 23.25 -6.25
CA GLY A 335 15.58 24.66 -6.64
C GLY A 335 14.27 25.10 -7.34
N LYS A 336 13.13 24.51 -6.91
CA LYS A 336 11.79 24.73 -7.46
C LYS A 336 10.86 25.32 -6.41
N GLU A 337 9.63 25.68 -6.84
CA GLU A 337 8.63 26.29 -6.00
C GLU A 337 7.42 25.38 -5.77
N VAL A 338 6.58 25.74 -4.77
CA VAL A 338 5.28 25.12 -4.54
C VAL A 338 4.21 25.98 -5.21
N ILE A 339 3.47 25.39 -6.15
CA ILE A 339 2.38 26.06 -6.87
C ILE A 339 1.06 25.55 -6.30
N PHE A 340 0.15 26.48 -5.93
CA PHE A 340 -1.16 26.15 -5.40
C PHE A 340 -2.21 26.17 -6.51
N GLU A 341 -2.92 25.05 -6.71
CA GLU A 341 -3.99 24.89 -7.69
C GLU A 341 -5.27 24.39 -7.01
N ILE A 342 -6.44 24.83 -7.51
CA ILE A 342 -7.73 24.31 -7.04
C ILE A 342 -7.99 22.97 -7.74
N PRO A 343 -8.27 21.86 -7.00
CA PRO A 343 -8.55 20.57 -7.60
C PRO A 343 -9.91 20.56 -8.30
N ASP A 344 -10.07 19.72 -9.33
CA ASP A 344 -11.39 19.43 -9.89
C ASP A 344 -12.26 18.62 -8.92
N ALA A 345 -13.58 18.55 -9.20
CA ALA A 345 -14.54 17.89 -8.31
C ALA A 345 -14.32 16.36 -8.19
N LEU A 346 -13.85 15.71 -9.27
CA LEU A 346 -13.60 14.28 -9.28
C LEU A 346 -12.36 13.93 -8.44
N GLU A 347 -11.32 14.72 -8.59
CA GLU A 347 -10.09 14.56 -7.82
C GLU A 347 -10.31 14.85 -6.33
N ALA A 348 -11.02 15.94 -6.02
CA ALA A 348 -11.38 16.34 -4.65
C ALA A 348 -12.21 15.26 -3.92
N ALA A 349 -13.10 14.56 -4.62
CA ALA A 349 -13.93 13.49 -4.05
C ALA A 349 -13.12 12.28 -3.54
N GLY A 350 -11.90 12.07 -4.08
CA GLY A 350 -10.99 11.02 -3.62
C GLY A 350 -10.11 11.40 -2.42
N TYR A 351 -10.10 12.69 -2.03
CA TYR A 351 -9.22 13.15 -0.97
C TYR A 351 -9.71 12.78 0.42
N SER A 352 -8.76 12.58 1.34
CA SER A 352 -9.08 12.39 2.76
C SER A 352 -9.64 13.69 3.33
N THR A 353 -10.75 13.60 4.05
CA THR A 353 -11.33 14.73 4.82
C THR A 353 -10.56 14.99 6.11
N ALA A 354 -9.74 14.03 6.56
CA ALA A 354 -8.94 14.19 7.77
C ALA A 354 -7.94 15.32 7.62
N THR A 355 -7.97 16.27 8.55
CA THR A 355 -7.01 17.39 8.63
C THR A 355 -5.82 17.08 9.54
N LYS A 356 -6.02 16.21 10.52
CA LYS A 356 -5.03 15.79 11.50
C LYS A 356 -5.06 14.27 11.65
N ALA A 357 -3.99 13.60 11.29
CA ALA A 357 -3.88 12.14 11.43
C ALA A 357 -2.43 11.76 11.78
N ARG A 358 -2.04 12.10 13.01
CA ARG A 358 -0.76 11.74 13.61
C ARG A 358 -0.96 10.51 14.48
N LEU A 359 -0.06 9.54 14.38
CA LEU A 359 -0.16 8.27 15.07
C LEU A 359 0.86 8.18 16.18
N ASN A 360 0.46 7.65 17.34
CA ASN A 360 1.40 7.28 18.40
C ASN A 360 1.99 5.90 18.12
N GLY A 361 3.29 5.83 17.86
CA GLY A 361 4.00 4.57 17.60
C GLY A 361 4.58 3.90 18.85
N ARG A 362 4.23 4.36 20.07
CA ARG A 362 4.83 3.89 21.33
C ARG A 362 4.69 2.37 21.50
N LYS A 363 3.51 1.82 21.27
CA LYS A 363 3.23 0.39 21.42
C LYS A 363 4.16 -0.49 20.57
N LEU A 364 4.52 -0.02 19.36
CA LEU A 364 5.48 -0.71 18.50
C LEU A 364 6.92 -0.51 19.00
N ARG A 365 7.26 0.69 19.49
CA ARG A 365 8.57 0.94 20.12
C ARG A 365 8.81 0.05 21.34
N ASP A 366 7.77 -0.24 22.12
CA ASP A 366 7.85 -1.14 23.28
C ASP A 366 8.20 -2.60 22.87
N LEU A 367 7.99 -2.97 21.58
CA LEU A 367 8.48 -4.23 21.01
C LEU A 367 9.93 -4.17 20.49
N GLY A 368 10.61 -3.03 20.66
CA GLY A 368 12.00 -2.83 20.26
C GLY A 368 12.20 -2.22 18.86
N TRP A 369 11.13 -1.83 18.15
CA TRP A 369 11.25 -1.11 16.88
C TRP A 369 11.63 0.35 17.09
N SER A 370 12.43 0.89 16.18
CA SER A 370 12.69 2.33 16.09
C SER A 370 12.85 2.71 14.61
N SER A 371 12.39 3.91 14.26
CA SER A 371 12.62 4.49 12.93
C SER A 371 14.06 4.97 12.81
N GLN A 372 14.70 4.74 11.67
CA GLN A 372 16.03 5.27 11.35
C GLN A 372 15.94 6.56 10.54
N TYR A 373 14.91 6.71 9.73
CA TYR A 373 14.83 7.78 8.76
C TYR A 373 13.72 8.77 9.12
N ASN A 374 14.09 10.03 9.38
CA ASN A 374 13.12 11.11 9.43
C ASN A 374 12.59 11.44 8.02
N ILE A 375 11.56 12.28 7.95
CA ILE A 375 10.89 12.62 6.67
C ILE A 375 11.85 13.21 5.64
N GLN A 376 12.75 14.10 6.03
CA GLN A 376 13.70 14.74 5.10
C GLN A 376 14.66 13.70 4.53
N CYS A 377 15.31 12.91 5.37
CA CYS A 377 16.26 11.89 4.94
C CYS A 377 15.59 10.84 4.02
N GLY A 378 14.38 10.36 4.37
CA GLY A 378 13.66 9.39 3.55
C GLY A 378 13.27 9.96 2.17
N ILE A 379 12.87 11.23 2.09
CA ILE A 379 12.56 11.90 0.80
C ILE A 379 13.83 12.06 -0.04
N GLU A 380 14.93 12.51 0.54
CA GLU A 380 16.22 12.66 -0.14
C GLU A 380 16.68 11.33 -0.74
N ARG A 381 16.64 10.24 0.06
CA ARG A 381 16.97 8.89 -0.40
C ARG A 381 16.06 8.45 -1.54
N THR A 382 14.74 8.62 -1.38
CA THR A 382 13.76 8.23 -2.40
C THR A 382 14.04 8.89 -3.75
N ILE A 383 14.20 10.22 -3.76
CA ILE A 383 14.44 10.99 -4.98
C ILE A 383 15.81 10.63 -5.59
N THR A 384 16.85 10.48 -4.77
CA THR A 384 18.20 10.13 -5.24
C THR A 384 18.21 8.75 -5.87
N ILE A 385 17.61 7.75 -5.25
CA ILE A 385 17.51 6.40 -5.80
C ILE A 385 16.73 6.43 -7.11
N LEU A 386 15.55 7.02 -7.13
CA LEU A 386 14.69 7.00 -8.33
C LEU A 386 15.28 7.78 -9.50
N ARG A 387 16.05 8.85 -9.25
CA ARG A 387 16.78 9.56 -10.31
C ARG A 387 17.91 8.74 -10.92
N SER A 388 18.63 7.97 -10.11
CA SER A 388 19.74 7.16 -10.63
C SER A 388 19.29 6.01 -11.53
N LEU A 389 17.99 5.76 -11.60
CA LEU A 389 17.36 4.69 -12.36
C LEU A 389 16.76 5.20 -13.68
N GLN A 390 16.79 6.51 -13.93
CA GLN A 390 16.41 7.15 -15.19
C GLN A 390 17.56 7.20 -16.18
#